data_822bccd119a8a1e6752a2100fc270332
#
_entry.id   822bccd119a8a1e6752a2100fc270332
#
_cell.length_a   1.000
_cell.length_b   1.000
_cell.length_c   1.000
_cell.angle_alpha   90.00
_cell.angle_beta   90.00
_cell.angle_gamma   90.00
#
_symmetry.space_group_name_H-M   'P 1'
#
loop_
_entity.id
_entity.type
_entity.pdbx_description
1 polymer ?
#
loop_
_entity_poly.entity_id
_entity_poly.type
_entity_poly.pdbx_seq_one_letter_code
_entity_poly.pdbx_strand_id
1 'polypeptide(L)'
;MTNANPTPLTVAAVQDFLRVQSTRIAVDPMTNSVFALAQSLFQDVEAGKASVADLAKFAGDLHLTLIEERAGRFREQHYDAAPKAGWSLVRAALDALACKGFDAFRTGIEQNTGGIVFTAHPTFALSRALRQAFTAHVTRPNKSSRATLLKHIREDGRPWNKSINLVGEHDEVQDALLNAAGAQQAYAALVLDVARKAFPDDWRGLRPYLPTLASWVGYDLDGRTDIHWSQSLTFRLREKAAQLGRYADRLETMSGASKVAVLARLTVRLRAAAGDAEADAARFAENLTDPEKLVQAANALTSHSKRMILDATEITTVLDDAIPIVDDSLAAALIAFRAEVESLQLGTARIHLRVNAAQVRTVINRDLGLETEDRELGRLALAQLSQKARQSKPVQVNFADLFL
;
A
#
# COMPACT_ATOMS: atom_id res chain seq x y z
N MET A 1 48.58 12.85 -24.71
CA MET A 1 47.23 12.78 -25.31
C MET A 1 47.02 11.35 -25.79
N THR A 2 46.49 10.51 -24.97
CA THR A 2 46.20 9.12 -25.32
C THR A 2 44.90 9.11 -26.13
N ASN A 3 45.01 8.77 -27.42
CA ASN A 3 43.86 8.46 -28.27
C ASN A 3 43.09 7.26 -27.64
N ALA A 4 42.17 7.54 -26.75
CA ALA A 4 41.23 6.54 -26.31
C ALA A 4 40.30 6.27 -27.51
N ASN A 5 40.33 5.06 -28.04
CA ASN A 5 39.34 4.60 -29.00
C ASN A 5 37.93 4.85 -28.41
N PRO A 6 36.98 5.35 -29.22
CA PRO A 6 35.62 5.57 -28.72
C PRO A 6 35.08 4.26 -28.12
N THR A 7 34.67 4.33 -26.88
CA THR A 7 34.05 3.17 -26.22
C THR A 7 32.74 2.87 -26.97
N PRO A 8 32.63 1.70 -27.59
CA PRO A 8 31.38 1.40 -28.30
C PRO A 8 30.21 1.46 -27.31
N LEU A 9 29.16 2.17 -27.67
CA LEU A 9 27.98 2.38 -26.83
C LEU A 9 27.12 1.10 -26.77
N THR A 10 27.68 0.05 -26.18
CA THR A 10 27.05 -1.25 -25.96
C THR A 10 26.96 -1.55 -24.46
N VAL A 11 25.96 -2.32 -24.06
CA VAL A 11 25.78 -2.73 -22.66
C VAL A 11 27.02 -3.45 -22.13
N ALA A 12 27.63 -4.32 -22.92
CA ALA A 12 28.85 -5.07 -22.55
C ALA A 12 30.03 -4.12 -22.30
N ALA A 13 30.27 -3.16 -23.20
CA ALA A 13 31.38 -2.21 -23.05
C ALA A 13 31.20 -1.30 -21.82
N VAL A 14 29.95 -0.90 -21.53
CA VAL A 14 29.65 -0.11 -20.33
C VAL A 14 29.82 -0.95 -19.06
N GLN A 15 29.42 -2.20 -19.05
CA GLN A 15 29.66 -3.13 -17.93
C GLN A 15 31.16 -3.33 -17.69
N ASP A 16 31.96 -3.51 -18.74
CA ASP A 16 33.39 -3.62 -18.61
C ASP A 16 34.06 -2.32 -18.11
N PHE A 17 33.59 -1.18 -18.59
CA PHE A 17 34.07 0.12 -18.09
C PHE A 17 33.77 0.26 -16.59
N LEU A 18 32.53 0.00 -16.18
CA LEU A 18 32.13 0.09 -14.76
C LEU A 18 32.91 -0.90 -13.89
N ARG A 19 33.15 -2.12 -14.37
CA ARG A 19 34.00 -3.10 -13.67
C ARG A 19 35.39 -2.60 -13.43
N VAL A 20 36.04 -2.02 -14.47
CA VAL A 20 37.38 -1.42 -14.34
C VAL A 20 37.37 -0.24 -13.38
N GLN A 21 36.37 0.64 -13.45
CA GLN A 21 36.27 1.77 -12.52
C GLN A 21 36.01 1.29 -11.07
N SER A 22 35.22 0.23 -10.89
CA SER A 22 34.95 -0.32 -9.57
C SER A 22 36.17 -0.90 -8.86
N THR A 23 37.17 -1.38 -9.59
CA THR A 23 38.45 -1.82 -8.98
C THR A 23 39.22 -0.64 -8.36
N ARG A 24 39.00 0.57 -8.82
CA ARG A 24 39.64 1.79 -8.27
C ARG A 24 39.08 2.17 -6.90
N ILE A 25 37.89 1.76 -6.57
CA ILE A 25 37.26 2.03 -5.25
C ILE A 25 38.09 1.44 -4.11
N ALA A 26 38.82 0.34 -4.36
CA ALA A 26 39.69 -0.27 -3.35
C ALA A 26 40.94 0.64 -3.04
N VAL A 27 41.32 1.51 -4.00
CA VAL A 27 42.46 2.43 -3.83
C VAL A 27 41.98 3.82 -3.41
N ASP A 28 40.87 4.26 -3.99
CA ASP A 28 40.25 5.55 -3.69
C ASP A 28 38.73 5.34 -3.44
N PRO A 29 38.29 5.29 -2.17
CA PRO A 29 36.89 5.09 -1.80
C PRO A 29 35.95 6.20 -2.31
N MET A 30 36.47 7.36 -2.69
CA MET A 30 35.68 8.47 -3.27
C MET A 30 35.41 8.29 -4.77
N THR A 31 35.98 7.27 -5.40
CA THR A 31 35.72 6.96 -6.81
C THR A 31 34.25 6.62 -7.03
N ASN A 32 33.58 7.37 -7.91
CA ASN A 32 32.22 7.09 -8.35
C ASN A 32 32.24 6.59 -9.80
N SER A 33 32.09 5.29 -9.97
CA SER A 33 32.15 4.63 -11.28
C SER A 33 31.06 5.10 -12.24
N VAL A 34 29.86 5.41 -11.72
CA VAL A 34 28.73 5.91 -12.54
C VAL A 34 28.99 7.34 -13.00
N PHE A 35 29.54 8.18 -12.14
CA PHE A 35 29.91 9.54 -12.50
C PHE A 35 31.02 9.54 -13.56
N ALA A 36 32.05 8.68 -13.42
CA ALA A 36 33.11 8.53 -14.41
C ALA A 36 32.55 8.08 -15.78
N LEU A 37 31.56 7.18 -15.79
CA LEU A 37 30.84 6.79 -17.00
C LEU A 37 30.09 7.98 -17.61
N ALA A 38 29.33 8.71 -16.82
CA ALA A 38 28.58 9.88 -17.29
C ALA A 38 29.48 10.93 -17.90
N GLN A 39 30.63 11.23 -17.26
CA GLN A 39 31.65 12.12 -17.83
C GLN A 39 32.20 11.62 -19.16
N SER A 40 32.52 10.32 -19.25
CA SER A 40 33.06 9.75 -20.52
C SER A 40 32.03 9.87 -21.65
N LEU A 41 30.77 9.56 -21.38
CA LEU A 41 29.67 9.67 -22.35
C LEU A 41 29.44 11.13 -22.77
N PHE A 42 29.49 12.06 -21.83
CA PHE A 42 29.37 13.49 -22.12
C PHE A 42 30.50 14.00 -23.02
N GLN A 43 31.73 13.62 -22.71
CA GLN A 43 32.92 13.95 -23.55
C GLN A 43 32.80 13.37 -24.97
N ASP A 44 32.25 12.16 -25.12
CA ASP A 44 32.02 11.56 -26.43
C ASP A 44 30.98 12.31 -27.25
N VAL A 45 29.93 12.82 -26.59
CA VAL A 45 28.93 13.69 -27.25
C VAL A 45 29.54 15.04 -27.65
N GLU A 46 30.29 15.69 -26.77
CA GLU A 46 30.98 16.97 -27.09
C GLU A 46 31.99 16.83 -28.23
N ALA A 47 32.68 15.69 -28.27
CA ALA A 47 33.64 15.39 -29.33
C ALA A 47 33.00 14.93 -30.65
N GLY A 48 31.64 14.84 -30.70
CA GLY A 48 30.93 14.37 -31.90
C GLY A 48 31.08 12.86 -32.17
N LYS A 49 31.61 12.08 -31.22
CA LYS A 49 31.79 10.63 -31.35
C LYS A 49 30.50 9.85 -31.09
N ALA A 50 29.59 10.43 -30.34
CA ALA A 50 28.25 9.90 -30.07
C ALA A 50 27.21 11.02 -30.20
N SER A 51 26.01 10.67 -30.62
CA SER A 51 24.88 11.61 -30.64
C SER A 51 23.93 11.35 -29.44
N VAL A 52 23.09 12.33 -29.14
CA VAL A 52 22.00 12.15 -28.16
C VAL A 52 21.04 11.01 -28.55
N ALA A 53 20.89 10.78 -29.88
CA ALA A 53 20.09 9.67 -30.38
C ALA A 53 20.73 8.30 -30.06
N ASP A 54 22.07 8.21 -30.14
CA ASP A 54 22.82 6.99 -29.78
C ASP A 54 22.72 6.71 -28.29
N LEU A 55 22.85 7.75 -27.45
CA LEU A 55 22.61 7.62 -26.00
C LEU A 55 21.18 7.15 -25.70
N ALA A 56 20.21 7.70 -26.42
CA ALA A 56 18.81 7.33 -26.27
C ALA A 56 18.53 5.87 -26.64
N LYS A 57 19.13 5.40 -27.73
CA LYS A 57 19.06 3.99 -28.15
C LYS A 57 19.73 3.09 -27.10
N PHE A 58 20.93 3.44 -26.68
CA PHE A 58 21.67 2.72 -25.65
C PHE A 58 20.88 2.60 -24.33
N ALA A 59 20.25 3.69 -23.86
CA ALA A 59 19.41 3.66 -22.66
C ALA A 59 18.21 2.70 -22.82
N GLY A 60 17.63 2.61 -24.02
CA GLY A 60 16.58 1.65 -24.35
C GLY A 60 17.07 0.19 -24.29
N ASP A 61 18.24 -0.09 -24.86
CA ASP A 61 18.84 -1.43 -24.86
C ASP A 61 19.25 -1.85 -23.44
N LEU A 62 19.79 -0.91 -22.65
CA LEU A 62 20.11 -1.13 -21.24
C LEU A 62 18.87 -1.42 -20.42
N HIS A 63 17.80 -0.66 -20.62
CA HIS A 63 16.52 -0.87 -19.92
C HIS A 63 15.95 -2.27 -20.19
N LEU A 64 16.00 -2.72 -21.44
CA LEU A 64 15.58 -4.06 -21.85
C LEU A 64 16.38 -5.14 -21.12
N THR A 65 17.70 -5.04 -21.14
CA THR A 65 18.61 -5.98 -20.46
C THR A 65 18.34 -6.04 -18.95
N LEU A 66 18.22 -4.88 -18.32
CA LEU A 66 18.02 -4.78 -16.87
C LEU A 66 16.67 -5.36 -16.41
N ILE A 67 15.62 -5.20 -17.19
CA ILE A 67 14.31 -5.79 -16.85
C ILE A 67 14.35 -7.32 -16.99
N GLU A 68 14.99 -7.86 -18.02
CA GLU A 68 15.18 -9.31 -18.16
C GLU A 68 16.03 -9.90 -17.02
N GLU A 69 17.15 -9.27 -16.68
CA GLU A 69 17.98 -9.69 -15.55
C GLU A 69 17.22 -9.62 -14.22
N ARG A 70 16.42 -8.56 -14.00
CA ARG A 70 15.55 -8.44 -12.82
C ARG A 70 14.53 -9.57 -12.75
N ALA A 71 13.89 -9.89 -13.87
CA ALA A 71 12.94 -10.99 -13.92
C ALA A 71 13.60 -12.31 -13.54
N GLY A 72 14.83 -12.57 -14.04
CA GLY A 72 15.63 -13.73 -13.66
C GLY A 72 15.93 -13.78 -12.16
N ARG A 73 16.52 -12.73 -11.62
CA ARG A 73 16.87 -12.64 -10.18
C ARG A 73 15.65 -12.76 -9.27
N PHE A 74 14.55 -12.06 -9.62
CA PHE A 74 13.33 -12.12 -8.84
C PHE A 74 12.76 -13.55 -8.81
N ARG A 75 12.83 -14.22 -9.96
CA ARG A 75 12.43 -15.62 -10.07
C ARG A 75 13.31 -16.53 -9.20
N GLU A 76 14.63 -16.43 -9.32
CA GLU A 76 15.57 -17.21 -8.51
C GLU A 76 15.32 -17.07 -7.02
N GLN A 77 15.10 -15.83 -6.55
CA GLN A 77 14.90 -15.55 -5.14
C GLN A 77 13.54 -16.02 -4.60
N HIS A 78 12.49 -15.91 -5.40
CA HIS A 78 11.12 -16.09 -4.92
C HIS A 78 10.39 -17.33 -5.45
N TYR A 79 10.89 -17.94 -6.52
CA TYR A 79 10.22 -19.08 -7.16
C TYR A 79 11.12 -20.30 -7.32
N ASP A 80 12.37 -20.16 -7.75
CA ASP A 80 13.25 -21.29 -8.05
C ASP A 80 13.91 -21.85 -6.80
N ALA A 81 14.22 -21.01 -5.80
CA ALA A 81 14.78 -21.44 -4.51
C ALA A 81 13.79 -22.31 -3.70
N ALA A 82 12.49 -22.17 -3.94
CA ALA A 82 11.44 -22.94 -3.29
C ALA A 82 10.23 -23.11 -4.23
N PRO A 83 10.32 -23.95 -5.27
CA PRO A 83 9.30 -24.05 -6.33
C PRO A 83 7.93 -24.53 -5.85
N LYS A 84 7.84 -25.08 -4.65
CA LYS A 84 6.60 -25.46 -3.95
C LYS A 84 6.31 -24.53 -2.75
N ALA A 85 7.10 -23.46 -2.59
CA ALA A 85 6.89 -22.44 -1.57
C ALA A 85 5.51 -21.76 -1.73
N GLY A 86 5.22 -20.79 -0.97
CA GLY A 86 3.93 -20.15 -0.92
C GLY A 86 3.04 -20.80 0.14
N TRP A 87 1.78 -20.96 -0.16
CA TRP A 87 0.80 -21.42 0.84
C TRP A 87 1.10 -22.78 1.44
N SER A 88 1.81 -23.68 0.75
CA SER A 88 2.21 -24.98 1.29
C SER A 88 3.24 -24.86 2.43
N LEU A 89 4.18 -23.92 2.37
CA LEU A 89 5.10 -23.64 3.47
C LEU A 89 4.39 -23.01 4.66
N VAL A 90 3.48 -22.06 4.39
CA VAL A 90 2.66 -21.45 5.45
C VAL A 90 1.83 -22.53 6.14
N ARG A 91 1.20 -23.44 5.38
CA ARG A 91 0.48 -24.57 5.94
C ARG A 91 1.37 -25.45 6.81
N ALA A 92 2.53 -25.86 6.31
CA ALA A 92 3.45 -26.69 7.09
C ALA A 92 3.91 -26.03 8.40
N ALA A 93 4.13 -24.70 8.37
CA ALA A 93 4.46 -23.94 9.57
C ALA A 93 3.29 -23.88 10.56
N LEU A 94 2.06 -23.71 10.08
CA LEU A 94 0.86 -23.72 10.92
C LEU A 94 0.60 -25.12 11.50
N ASP A 95 0.76 -26.19 10.71
CA ASP A 95 0.62 -27.56 11.18
C ASP A 95 1.67 -27.87 12.27
N ALA A 96 2.93 -27.47 12.07
CA ALA A 96 3.98 -27.61 13.06
C ALA A 96 3.71 -26.80 14.36
N LEU A 97 3.08 -25.62 14.21
CA LEU A 97 2.66 -24.81 15.36
C LEU A 97 1.49 -25.47 16.09
N ALA A 98 0.54 -26.04 15.38
CA ALA A 98 -0.60 -26.76 15.95
C ALA A 98 -0.16 -27.98 16.76
N CYS A 99 0.89 -28.69 16.35
CA CYS A 99 1.47 -29.81 17.12
C CYS A 99 1.98 -29.39 18.53
N LYS A 100 2.19 -28.09 18.78
CA LYS A 100 2.60 -27.57 20.11
C LYS A 100 1.42 -27.33 21.06
N GLY A 101 0.18 -27.56 20.62
CA GLY A 101 -1.04 -27.35 21.39
C GLY A 101 -1.73 -26.01 21.13
N PHE A 102 -2.96 -25.91 21.62
CA PHE A 102 -3.86 -24.78 21.33
C PHE A 102 -3.30 -23.43 21.78
N ASP A 103 -2.80 -23.33 23.01
CA ASP A 103 -2.29 -22.06 23.55
C ASP A 103 -1.07 -21.53 22.75
N ALA A 104 -0.17 -22.44 22.34
CA ALA A 104 0.96 -22.08 21.50
C ALA A 104 0.49 -21.64 20.11
N PHE A 105 -0.46 -22.34 19.52
CA PHE A 105 -1.07 -22.00 18.24
C PHE A 105 -1.75 -20.63 18.30
N ARG A 106 -2.62 -20.44 19.28
CA ARG A 106 -3.33 -19.18 19.52
C ARG A 106 -2.35 -18.02 19.68
N THR A 107 -1.36 -18.14 20.56
CA THR A 107 -0.35 -17.10 20.77
C THR A 107 0.36 -16.75 19.47
N GLY A 108 0.77 -17.76 18.70
CA GLY A 108 1.50 -17.54 17.45
C GLY A 108 0.69 -16.83 16.36
N ILE A 109 -0.60 -17.17 16.20
CA ILE A 109 -1.44 -16.58 15.17
C ILE A 109 -2.08 -15.24 15.57
N GLU A 110 -2.21 -14.96 16.87
CA GLU A 110 -2.78 -13.70 17.38
C GLU A 110 -1.70 -12.64 17.66
N GLN A 111 -0.42 -13.04 17.61
CA GLN A 111 0.70 -12.13 17.84
C GLN A 111 0.80 -11.07 16.74
N ASN A 112 0.94 -9.81 17.15
CA ASN A 112 1.21 -8.72 16.22
C ASN A 112 2.62 -8.88 15.62
N THR A 113 2.68 -9.19 14.34
CA THR A 113 3.92 -9.36 13.55
C THR A 113 4.32 -8.13 12.75
N GLY A 114 3.63 -7.00 12.93
CA GLY A 114 3.89 -5.76 12.22
C GLY A 114 3.00 -5.54 11.01
N GLY A 115 3.50 -4.80 10.01
CA GLY A 115 2.73 -4.43 8.83
C GLY A 115 3.59 -4.16 7.61
N ILE A 116 2.93 -3.94 6.49
CA ILE A 116 3.52 -3.65 5.19
C ILE A 116 3.07 -2.27 4.76
N VAL A 117 4.03 -1.41 4.41
CA VAL A 117 3.77 -0.06 3.93
C VAL A 117 3.92 -0.01 2.42
N PHE A 118 2.86 0.39 1.73
CA PHE A 118 2.83 0.59 0.30
C PHE A 118 3.15 2.05 -0.01
N THR A 119 4.13 2.28 -0.89
CA THR A 119 4.60 3.61 -1.22
C THR A 119 4.54 3.84 -2.72
N ALA A 120 4.37 5.09 -3.14
CA ALA A 120 4.61 5.48 -4.51
C ALA A 120 6.12 5.45 -4.78
N HIS A 121 6.53 4.72 -5.78
CA HIS A 121 7.93 4.56 -6.16
C HIS A 121 8.11 4.65 -7.68
N PRO A 122 9.36 4.82 -8.16
CA PRO A 122 9.67 4.78 -9.59
C PRO A 122 9.10 3.56 -10.33
N THR A 123 8.77 2.47 -9.62
CA THR A 123 8.07 1.33 -10.22
C THR A 123 6.73 1.69 -10.84
N PHE A 124 6.04 2.72 -10.35
CA PHE A 124 4.81 3.20 -10.98
C PHE A 124 5.06 4.01 -12.28
N ALA A 125 6.31 4.40 -12.54
CA ALA A 125 6.70 4.95 -13.81
C ALA A 125 6.64 3.91 -14.96
N LEU A 126 6.66 2.61 -14.62
CA LEU A 126 6.39 1.53 -15.57
C LEU A 126 4.89 1.40 -15.79
N SER A 127 4.47 1.20 -17.06
CA SER A 127 3.06 1.00 -17.33
C SER A 127 2.50 -0.23 -16.63
N ARG A 128 1.20 -0.22 -16.35
CA ARG A 128 0.50 -1.37 -15.77
C ARG A 128 0.68 -2.63 -16.64
N ALA A 129 0.60 -2.48 -17.96
CA ALA A 129 0.79 -3.60 -18.90
C ALA A 129 2.19 -4.21 -18.79
N LEU A 130 3.23 -3.38 -18.68
CA LEU A 130 4.60 -3.85 -18.50
C LEU A 130 4.78 -4.57 -17.15
N ARG A 131 4.23 -4.04 -16.05
CA ARG A 131 4.29 -4.70 -14.73
C ARG A 131 3.55 -6.05 -14.73
N GLN A 132 2.39 -6.13 -15.37
CA GLN A 132 1.65 -7.38 -15.52
C GLN A 132 2.43 -8.40 -16.37
N ALA A 133 3.02 -7.97 -17.49
CA ALA A 133 3.84 -8.83 -18.34
C ALA A 133 5.10 -9.32 -17.60
N PHE A 134 5.74 -8.45 -16.79
CA PHE A 134 6.86 -8.83 -15.93
C PHE A 134 6.44 -9.90 -14.92
N THR A 135 5.36 -9.69 -14.18
CA THR A 135 4.84 -10.65 -13.21
C THR A 135 4.47 -11.98 -13.86
N ALA A 136 3.80 -11.95 -15.00
CA ALA A 136 3.45 -13.16 -15.75
C ALA A 136 4.70 -13.94 -16.21
N HIS A 137 5.75 -13.25 -16.65
CA HIS A 137 7.00 -13.89 -17.06
C HIS A 137 7.77 -14.46 -15.86
N VAL A 138 7.80 -13.76 -14.74
CA VAL A 138 8.45 -14.25 -13.50
C VAL A 138 7.74 -15.49 -12.97
N THR A 139 6.40 -15.49 -12.92
CA THR A 139 5.62 -16.59 -12.34
C THR A 139 5.57 -17.83 -13.24
N ARG A 140 5.49 -17.63 -14.56
CA ARG A 140 5.35 -18.70 -15.56
C ARG A 140 6.20 -18.42 -16.80
N PRO A 141 7.55 -18.55 -16.69
CA PRO A 141 8.44 -18.25 -17.79
C PRO A 141 8.24 -19.24 -18.94
N ASN A 142 7.98 -18.69 -20.11
CA ASN A 142 7.94 -19.40 -21.37
C ASN A 142 8.23 -18.42 -22.52
N LYS A 143 8.36 -18.94 -23.74
CA LYS A 143 8.66 -18.10 -24.92
C LYS A 143 7.60 -17.00 -25.15
N SER A 144 6.32 -17.32 -24.93
CA SER A 144 5.22 -16.36 -25.10
C SER A 144 5.25 -15.24 -24.07
N SER A 145 5.40 -15.57 -22.77
CA SER A 145 5.48 -14.56 -21.72
C SER A 145 6.71 -13.66 -21.87
N ARG A 146 7.86 -14.23 -22.32
CA ARG A 146 9.04 -13.45 -22.65
C ARG A 146 8.79 -12.50 -23.83
N ALA A 147 8.18 -12.99 -24.91
CA ALA A 147 7.87 -12.16 -26.07
C ALA A 147 6.92 -10.99 -25.70
N THR A 148 5.91 -11.26 -24.86
CA THR A 148 4.98 -10.25 -24.34
C THR A 148 5.73 -9.21 -23.49
N LEU A 149 6.61 -9.65 -22.59
CA LEU A 149 7.43 -8.74 -21.77
C LEU A 149 8.29 -7.82 -22.65
N LEU A 150 9.04 -8.40 -23.62
CA LEU A 150 9.89 -7.63 -24.52
C LEU A 150 9.10 -6.65 -25.40
N LYS A 151 7.89 -7.03 -25.83
CA LYS A 151 6.98 -6.13 -26.54
C LYS A 151 6.64 -4.92 -25.70
N HIS A 152 6.16 -5.12 -24.46
CA HIS A 152 5.79 -4.02 -23.58
C HIS A 152 6.97 -3.15 -23.15
N ILE A 153 8.18 -3.70 -22.99
CA ILE A 153 9.38 -2.88 -22.73
C ILE A 153 9.63 -1.92 -23.90
N ARG A 154 9.47 -2.36 -25.14
CA ARG A 154 9.68 -1.52 -26.32
C ARG A 154 8.58 -0.48 -26.50
N GLU A 155 7.31 -0.85 -26.23
CA GLU A 155 6.14 0.00 -26.36
C GLU A 155 6.02 1.02 -25.22
N ASP A 156 6.45 0.65 -24.01
CA ASP A 156 6.33 1.50 -22.82
C ASP A 156 7.21 2.75 -22.91
N GLY A 157 8.18 2.74 -23.81
CA GLY A 157 9.11 3.83 -24.01
C GLY A 157 10.00 4.05 -22.78
N ARG A 158 10.43 5.30 -22.61
CA ARG A 158 11.36 5.66 -21.53
C ARG A 158 10.57 5.98 -20.26
N PRO A 159 10.78 5.26 -19.14
CA PRO A 159 10.03 5.47 -17.90
C PRO A 159 10.03 6.92 -17.41
N TRP A 160 11.16 7.63 -17.60
CA TRP A 160 11.34 9.02 -17.17
C TRP A 160 10.57 10.07 -17.97
N ASN A 161 9.94 9.69 -19.09
CA ASN A 161 9.12 10.60 -19.89
C ASN A 161 7.65 10.58 -19.48
N LYS A 162 7.27 9.73 -18.53
CA LYS A 162 5.89 9.62 -18.06
C LYS A 162 5.71 10.45 -16.81
N SER A 163 4.88 11.48 -16.89
CA SER A 163 4.40 12.18 -15.69
C SER A 163 3.34 11.31 -15.02
N ILE A 164 3.62 10.90 -13.80
CA ILE A 164 2.62 10.25 -12.94
C ILE A 164 1.99 11.36 -12.11
N ASN A 165 0.68 11.51 -12.18
CA ASN A 165 -0.03 12.42 -11.31
C ASN A 165 -0.45 11.71 -10.02
N LEU A 166 -0.79 12.48 -9.00
CA LEU A 166 -1.15 11.99 -7.68
C LEU A 166 -2.34 11.00 -7.70
N VAL A 167 -3.32 11.23 -8.57
CA VAL A 167 -4.48 10.33 -8.70
C VAL A 167 -4.03 8.98 -9.25
N GLY A 168 -3.21 8.97 -10.28
CA GLY A 168 -2.66 7.73 -10.84
C GLY A 168 -1.77 6.97 -9.84
N GLU A 169 -0.95 7.68 -9.04
CA GLU A 169 -0.19 7.05 -7.95
C GLU A 169 -1.10 6.40 -6.92
N HIS A 170 -2.17 7.10 -6.51
CA HIS A 170 -3.14 6.59 -5.57
C HIS A 170 -3.86 5.34 -6.10
N ASP A 171 -4.36 5.39 -7.33
CA ASP A 171 -5.06 4.26 -7.95
C ASP A 171 -4.17 3.01 -8.05
N GLU A 172 -2.89 3.17 -8.40
CA GLU A 172 -1.94 2.07 -8.46
C GLU A 172 -1.66 1.45 -7.08
N VAL A 173 -1.62 2.28 -6.05
CA VAL A 173 -1.49 1.78 -4.66
C VAL A 173 -2.75 1.06 -4.23
N GLN A 174 -3.94 1.55 -4.60
CA GLN A 174 -5.20 0.86 -4.29
C GLN A 174 -5.25 -0.54 -4.90
N ASP A 175 -4.79 -0.71 -6.15
CA ASP A 175 -4.68 -2.03 -6.78
C ASP A 175 -3.71 -2.96 -6.03
N ALA A 176 -2.56 -2.44 -5.59
CA ALA A 176 -1.59 -3.22 -4.82
C ALA A 176 -2.15 -3.63 -3.45
N LEU A 177 -2.85 -2.72 -2.77
CA LEU A 177 -3.53 -2.97 -1.49
C LEU A 177 -4.65 -4.02 -1.63
N LEU A 178 -5.40 -3.98 -2.73
CA LEU A 178 -6.43 -4.97 -3.01
C LEU A 178 -5.84 -6.38 -3.16
N ASN A 179 -4.70 -6.51 -3.87
CA ASN A 179 -3.99 -7.77 -3.99
C ASN A 179 -3.45 -8.26 -2.64
N ALA A 180 -2.91 -7.37 -1.82
CA ALA A 180 -2.43 -7.70 -0.47
C ALA A 180 -3.57 -8.14 0.45
N ALA A 181 -4.73 -7.47 0.41
CA ALA A 181 -5.93 -7.87 1.15
C ALA A 181 -6.40 -9.27 0.73
N GLY A 182 -6.33 -9.61 -0.56
CA GLY A 182 -6.60 -10.97 -1.05
C GLY A 182 -5.65 -12.02 -0.47
N ALA A 183 -4.37 -11.70 -0.32
CA ALA A 183 -3.40 -12.58 0.35
C ALA A 183 -3.69 -12.72 1.85
N GLN A 184 -4.09 -11.64 2.54
CA GLN A 184 -4.52 -11.71 3.94
C GLN A 184 -5.73 -12.64 4.12
N GLN A 185 -6.71 -12.56 3.22
CA GLN A 185 -7.90 -13.44 3.24
C GLN A 185 -7.51 -14.92 3.05
N ALA A 186 -6.61 -15.21 2.11
CA ALA A 186 -6.11 -16.57 1.89
C ALA A 186 -5.36 -17.10 3.12
N TYR A 187 -4.55 -16.25 3.78
CA TYR A 187 -3.87 -16.60 5.02
C TYR A 187 -4.86 -16.89 6.15
N ALA A 188 -5.84 -16.02 6.39
CA ALA A 188 -6.85 -16.23 7.42
C ALA A 188 -7.63 -17.53 7.20
N ALA A 189 -8.03 -17.82 5.97
CA ALA A 189 -8.71 -19.06 5.62
C ALA A 189 -7.85 -20.29 5.91
N LEU A 190 -6.56 -20.22 5.61
CA LEU A 190 -5.61 -21.30 5.87
C LEU A 190 -5.39 -21.54 7.37
N VAL A 191 -5.26 -20.47 8.16
CA VAL A 191 -5.17 -20.54 9.64
C VAL A 191 -6.38 -21.28 10.20
N LEU A 192 -7.58 -20.91 9.77
CA LEU A 192 -8.83 -21.49 10.27
C LEU A 192 -9.05 -22.92 9.78
N ASP A 193 -8.58 -23.28 8.56
CA ASP A 193 -8.62 -24.67 8.10
C ASP A 193 -7.74 -25.58 8.97
N VAL A 194 -6.53 -25.12 9.35
CA VAL A 194 -5.65 -25.86 10.26
C VAL A 194 -6.26 -25.92 11.67
N ALA A 195 -6.73 -24.78 12.19
CA ALA A 195 -7.29 -24.70 13.53
C ALA A 195 -8.51 -25.61 13.73
N ARG A 196 -9.43 -25.64 12.76
CA ARG A 196 -10.64 -26.49 12.82
C ARG A 196 -10.31 -27.97 12.87
N LYS A 197 -9.24 -28.41 12.20
CA LYS A 197 -8.79 -29.80 12.19
C LYS A 197 -8.08 -30.18 13.47
N ALA A 198 -7.24 -29.27 13.97
CA ALA A 198 -6.43 -29.55 15.15
C ALA A 198 -7.16 -29.33 16.47
N PHE A 199 -8.09 -28.38 16.52
CA PHE A 199 -8.76 -27.90 17.74
C PHE A 199 -10.28 -27.72 17.52
N PRO A 200 -11.04 -28.81 17.28
CA PRO A 200 -12.45 -28.74 16.88
C PRO A 200 -13.34 -28.03 17.91
N ASP A 201 -12.97 -28.04 19.18
CA ASP A 201 -13.78 -27.46 20.25
C ASP A 201 -13.41 -25.98 20.56
N ASP A 202 -12.18 -25.55 20.23
CA ASP A 202 -11.62 -24.26 20.70
C ASP A 202 -11.46 -23.20 19.60
N TRP A 203 -11.40 -23.61 18.32
CA TRP A 203 -11.01 -22.74 17.19
C TRP A 203 -11.91 -21.51 16.99
N ARG A 204 -13.19 -21.56 17.41
CA ARG A 204 -14.13 -20.44 17.22
C ARG A 204 -13.75 -19.19 18.01
N GLY A 205 -12.97 -19.33 19.07
CA GLY A 205 -12.46 -18.23 19.89
C GLY A 205 -11.24 -17.50 19.33
N LEU A 206 -10.64 -18.00 18.25
CA LEU A 206 -9.41 -17.44 17.69
C LEU A 206 -9.63 -16.08 17.04
N ARG A 207 -8.62 -15.21 17.17
CA ARG A 207 -8.53 -13.87 16.54
C ARG A 207 -7.24 -13.74 15.71
N PRO A 208 -7.17 -14.37 14.53
CA PRO A 208 -5.97 -14.33 13.72
C PRO A 208 -5.54 -12.89 13.42
N TYR A 209 -4.28 -12.56 13.73
CA TYR A 209 -3.71 -11.28 13.38
C TYR A 209 -3.35 -11.25 11.89
N LEU A 210 -3.81 -10.24 11.18
CA LEU A 210 -3.41 -9.97 9.81
C LEU A 210 -2.43 -8.79 9.81
N PRO A 211 -1.27 -8.90 9.11
CA PRO A 211 -0.31 -7.81 9.03
C PRO A 211 -0.97 -6.52 8.56
N THR A 212 -0.74 -5.43 9.27
CA THR A 212 -1.34 -4.13 8.92
C THR A 212 -0.87 -3.69 7.55
N LEU A 213 -1.81 -3.32 6.67
CA LEU A 213 -1.50 -2.63 5.42
C LEU A 213 -1.55 -1.12 5.65
N ALA A 214 -0.55 -0.40 5.17
CA ALA A 214 -0.47 1.04 5.35
C ALA A 214 0.02 1.74 4.08
N SER A 215 -0.32 3.02 3.91
CA SER A 215 0.21 3.88 2.85
C SER A 215 0.23 5.34 3.30
N TRP A 216 1.05 6.16 2.64
CA TRP A 216 1.02 7.63 2.73
C TRP A 216 0.73 8.31 1.39
N VAL A 217 0.48 7.52 0.32
CA VAL A 217 0.23 8.07 -1.01
C VAL A 217 -1.09 8.84 -1.02
N GLY A 218 -1.02 10.13 -1.33
CA GLY A 218 -2.15 11.05 -1.21
C GLY A 218 -2.28 11.77 0.14
N TYR A 219 -1.40 11.46 1.12
CA TYR A 219 -1.45 11.96 2.48
C TYR A 219 -0.12 12.56 2.99
N ASP A 220 0.89 12.66 2.12
CA ASP A 220 2.19 13.24 2.45
C ASP A 220 2.20 14.74 2.15
N LEU A 221 1.55 15.51 3.01
CA LEU A 221 1.46 16.97 2.90
C LEU A 221 2.76 17.68 3.31
N ASP A 222 3.77 16.93 3.81
CA ASP A 222 5.07 17.44 4.22
C ASP A 222 6.12 17.19 3.12
N GLY A 223 6.22 18.05 2.18
CA GLY A 223 7.22 17.97 1.11
C GLY A 223 6.65 17.85 -0.31
N ARG A 224 5.32 17.69 -0.45
CA ARG A 224 4.64 17.73 -1.74
C ARG A 224 3.71 18.92 -1.82
N THR A 225 3.90 19.74 -2.84
CA THR A 225 3.09 20.95 -3.10
C THR A 225 1.87 20.68 -3.96
N ASP A 226 1.79 19.49 -4.55
CA ASP A 226 0.70 19.03 -5.42
C ASP A 226 -0.42 18.29 -4.65
N ILE A 227 -0.29 18.11 -3.33
CA ILE A 227 -1.32 17.50 -2.50
C ILE A 227 -2.10 18.61 -1.79
N HIS A 228 -3.38 18.71 -2.14
CA HIS A 228 -4.32 19.59 -1.46
C HIS A 228 -5.11 18.80 -0.41
N TRP A 229 -5.44 19.43 0.73
CA TRP A 229 -6.17 18.78 1.82
C TRP A 229 -7.51 18.16 1.41
N SER A 230 -8.27 18.85 0.53
CA SER A 230 -9.55 18.31 0.02
C SER A 230 -9.37 17.06 -0.82
N GLN A 231 -8.25 16.94 -1.54
CA GLN A 231 -7.91 15.75 -2.31
C GLN A 231 -7.60 14.56 -1.39
N SER A 232 -6.87 14.80 -0.30
CA SER A 232 -6.63 13.76 0.72
C SER A 232 -7.95 13.28 1.36
N LEU A 233 -8.89 14.19 1.65
CA LEU A 233 -10.22 13.82 2.14
C LEU A 233 -11.02 13.06 1.08
N THR A 234 -11.00 13.50 -0.18
CA THR A 234 -11.65 12.80 -1.28
C THR A 234 -11.12 11.36 -1.40
N PHE A 235 -9.80 11.16 -1.35
CA PHE A 235 -9.21 9.83 -1.38
C PHE A 235 -9.68 8.99 -0.19
N ARG A 236 -9.64 9.54 1.02
CA ARG A 236 -10.05 8.81 2.21
C ARG A 236 -11.52 8.38 2.19
N LEU A 237 -12.40 9.24 1.69
CA LEU A 237 -13.82 8.92 1.56
C LEU A 237 -14.07 7.87 0.47
N ARG A 238 -13.35 7.92 -0.64
CA ARG A 238 -13.38 6.87 -1.68
C ARG A 238 -12.85 5.53 -1.15
N GLU A 239 -11.75 5.54 -0.41
CA GLU A 239 -11.23 4.33 0.24
C GLU A 239 -12.26 3.74 1.22
N LYS A 240 -12.91 4.58 2.01
CA LYS A 240 -14.00 4.16 2.91
C LYS A 240 -15.17 3.56 2.14
N ALA A 241 -15.63 4.22 1.09
CA ALA A 241 -16.71 3.73 0.24
C ALA A 241 -16.36 2.37 -0.38
N ALA A 242 -15.17 2.26 -0.98
CA ALA A 242 -14.68 1.02 -1.57
C ALA A 242 -14.56 -0.12 -0.55
N GLN A 243 -14.05 0.17 0.66
CA GLN A 243 -13.88 -0.83 1.70
C GLN A 243 -15.21 -1.32 2.27
N LEU A 244 -16.15 -0.42 2.56
CA LEU A 244 -17.47 -0.78 3.02
C LEU A 244 -18.26 -1.57 1.96
N GLY A 245 -18.11 -1.19 0.68
CA GLY A 245 -18.63 -1.95 -0.45
C GLY A 245 -18.10 -3.38 -0.49
N ARG A 246 -16.76 -3.54 -0.36
CA ARG A 246 -16.12 -4.87 -0.30
C ARG A 246 -16.58 -5.70 0.90
N TYR A 247 -16.80 -5.08 2.05
CA TYR A 247 -17.35 -5.78 3.22
C TYR A 247 -18.77 -6.29 2.97
N ALA A 248 -19.59 -5.50 2.29
CA ALA A 248 -20.93 -5.94 1.87
C ALA A 248 -20.84 -7.10 0.87
N ASP A 249 -20.00 -7.01 -0.17
CA ASP A 249 -19.77 -8.09 -1.15
C ASP A 249 -19.34 -9.38 -0.47
N ARG A 250 -18.45 -9.29 0.54
CA ARG A 250 -18.00 -10.44 1.32
C ARG A 250 -19.16 -11.14 2.01
N LEU A 251 -20.03 -10.40 2.69
CA LEU A 251 -21.21 -10.99 3.36
C LEU A 251 -22.21 -11.55 2.36
N GLU A 252 -22.44 -10.91 1.23
CA GLU A 252 -23.34 -11.40 0.17
C GLU A 252 -22.86 -12.70 -0.44
N THR A 253 -21.54 -12.87 -0.59
CA THR A 253 -20.94 -14.08 -1.17
C THR A 253 -20.78 -15.23 -0.18
N MET A 254 -20.87 -14.99 1.12
CA MET A 254 -20.79 -16.04 2.14
C MET A 254 -22.07 -16.90 2.16
N SER A 255 -21.91 -18.19 1.89
CA SER A 255 -23.03 -19.13 1.93
C SER A 255 -23.71 -19.13 3.29
N GLY A 256 -25.01 -18.92 3.30
CA GLY A 256 -25.82 -18.90 4.52
C GLY A 256 -25.89 -17.55 5.24
N ALA A 257 -25.00 -16.59 4.97
CA ALA A 257 -25.00 -15.31 5.68
C ALA A 257 -26.32 -14.53 5.53
N SER A 258 -26.92 -14.55 4.34
CA SER A 258 -28.21 -13.89 4.08
C SER A 258 -29.39 -14.45 4.90
N LYS A 259 -29.27 -15.67 5.41
CA LYS A 259 -30.28 -16.32 6.27
C LYS A 259 -30.16 -15.88 7.72
N VAL A 260 -29.07 -15.26 8.12
CA VAL A 260 -28.81 -14.74 9.47
C VAL A 260 -29.25 -13.28 9.51
N ALA A 261 -30.35 -12.99 10.18
CA ALA A 261 -31.01 -11.68 10.14
C ALA A 261 -30.08 -10.49 10.51
N VAL A 262 -29.13 -10.68 11.45
CA VAL A 262 -28.19 -9.62 11.85
C VAL A 262 -27.15 -9.34 10.75
N LEU A 263 -26.69 -10.38 10.05
CA LEU A 263 -25.75 -10.24 8.93
C LEU A 263 -26.43 -9.61 7.71
N ALA A 264 -27.66 -10.00 7.41
CA ALA A 264 -28.43 -9.39 6.33
C ALA A 264 -28.66 -7.89 6.57
N ARG A 265 -29.00 -7.49 7.81
CA ARG A 265 -29.11 -6.06 8.18
C ARG A 265 -27.76 -5.33 8.09
N LEU A 266 -26.67 -5.97 8.53
CA LEU A 266 -25.32 -5.41 8.41
C LEU A 266 -24.96 -5.16 6.94
N THR A 267 -25.23 -6.12 6.05
CA THR A 267 -24.98 -5.97 4.60
C THR A 267 -25.68 -4.74 4.02
N VAL A 268 -26.98 -4.58 4.32
CA VAL A 268 -27.76 -3.42 3.87
C VAL A 268 -27.17 -2.11 4.42
N ARG A 269 -26.77 -2.10 5.69
CA ARG A 269 -26.15 -0.91 6.32
C ARG A 269 -24.80 -0.59 5.71
N LEU A 270 -23.96 -1.59 5.41
CA LEU A 270 -22.67 -1.42 4.75
C LEU A 270 -22.82 -0.80 3.35
N ARG A 271 -23.80 -1.28 2.56
CA ARG A 271 -24.11 -0.70 1.23
C ARG A 271 -24.55 0.77 1.34
N ALA A 272 -25.44 1.07 2.28
CA ALA A 272 -25.89 2.44 2.50
C ALA A 272 -24.74 3.36 2.92
N ALA A 273 -23.91 2.92 3.87
CA ALA A 273 -22.76 3.69 4.34
C ALA A 273 -21.68 3.87 3.24
N ALA A 274 -21.50 2.88 2.36
CA ALA A 274 -20.61 2.99 1.19
C ALA A 274 -21.12 4.07 0.22
N GLY A 275 -22.43 4.08 -0.08
CA GLY A 275 -23.04 5.10 -0.93
C GLY A 275 -22.96 6.52 -0.33
N ASP A 276 -23.19 6.64 0.97
CA ASP A 276 -23.05 7.93 1.66
C ASP A 276 -21.59 8.44 1.58
N ALA A 277 -20.59 7.58 1.82
CA ALA A 277 -19.18 7.93 1.72
C ALA A 277 -18.75 8.33 0.30
N GLU A 278 -19.28 7.67 -0.74
CA GLU A 278 -19.03 8.06 -2.14
C GLU A 278 -19.65 9.42 -2.48
N ALA A 279 -20.87 9.69 -2.00
CA ALA A 279 -21.52 10.98 -2.16
C ALA A 279 -20.73 12.11 -1.45
N ASP A 280 -20.17 11.84 -0.28
CA ASP A 280 -19.33 12.78 0.44
C ASP A 280 -17.99 13.01 -0.32
N ALA A 281 -17.38 11.95 -0.85
CA ALA A 281 -16.19 12.07 -1.68
C ALA A 281 -16.42 12.97 -2.91
N ALA A 282 -17.57 12.84 -3.53
CA ALA A 282 -17.95 13.69 -4.68
C ALA A 282 -18.03 15.18 -4.30
N ARG A 283 -18.58 15.50 -3.10
CA ARG A 283 -18.64 16.89 -2.60
C ARG A 283 -17.25 17.49 -2.38
N PHE A 284 -16.32 16.69 -1.82
CA PHE A 284 -14.93 17.14 -1.61
C PHE A 284 -14.10 17.22 -2.89
N ALA A 285 -14.53 16.58 -3.95
CA ALA A 285 -13.92 16.70 -5.28
C ALA A 285 -14.34 17.96 -6.04
N GLU A 286 -15.35 18.70 -5.56
CA GLU A 286 -15.80 19.93 -6.16
C GLU A 286 -14.85 21.11 -5.88
N ASN A 287 -15.11 22.26 -6.53
CA ASN A 287 -14.34 23.47 -6.24
C ASN A 287 -14.73 24.07 -4.88
N LEU A 288 -13.95 23.77 -3.85
CA LEU A 288 -14.16 24.23 -2.48
C LEU A 288 -13.66 25.68 -2.21
N THR A 289 -13.21 26.41 -3.23
CA THR A 289 -13.03 27.88 -3.10
C THR A 289 -14.36 28.62 -3.05
N ASP A 290 -15.44 27.96 -3.48
CA ASP A 290 -16.81 28.42 -3.30
C ASP A 290 -17.26 28.17 -1.84
N PRO A 291 -17.58 29.22 -1.06
CA PRO A 291 -17.97 29.06 0.33
C PRO A 291 -19.20 28.19 0.57
N GLU A 292 -20.18 28.23 -0.35
CA GLU A 292 -21.40 27.43 -0.22
C GLU A 292 -21.09 25.95 -0.35
N LYS A 293 -20.26 25.57 -1.33
CA LYS A 293 -19.80 24.21 -1.53
C LYS A 293 -18.96 23.69 -0.36
N LEU A 294 -18.08 24.55 0.16
CA LEU A 294 -17.29 24.22 1.35
C LEU A 294 -18.19 23.92 2.54
N VAL A 295 -19.17 24.77 2.82
CA VAL A 295 -20.13 24.56 3.91
C VAL A 295 -20.95 23.29 3.71
N GLN A 296 -21.40 22.99 2.49
CA GLN A 296 -22.13 21.77 2.19
C GLN A 296 -21.26 20.52 2.43
N ALA A 297 -20.00 20.52 2.00
CA ALA A 297 -19.06 19.43 2.22
C ALA A 297 -18.77 19.24 3.72
N ALA A 298 -18.52 20.31 4.47
CA ALA A 298 -18.28 20.27 5.91
C ALA A 298 -19.51 19.74 6.67
N ASN A 299 -20.71 20.23 6.35
CA ASN A 299 -21.95 19.74 6.96
C ASN A 299 -22.21 18.27 6.68
N ALA A 300 -21.85 17.76 5.51
CA ALA A 300 -21.98 16.35 5.18
C ALA A 300 -21.11 15.47 6.09
N LEU A 301 -19.87 15.85 6.37
CA LEU A 301 -18.98 15.12 7.29
C LEU A 301 -19.45 15.16 8.75
N THR A 302 -20.05 16.26 9.17
CA THR A 302 -20.47 16.46 10.56
C THR A 302 -21.90 15.97 10.84
N SER A 303 -22.71 15.73 9.80
CA SER A 303 -24.06 15.23 9.96
C SER A 303 -24.04 13.72 10.26
N HIS A 304 -24.34 13.35 11.50
CA HIS A 304 -24.40 11.97 11.93
C HIS A 304 -25.76 11.35 11.56
N SER A 305 -25.81 10.52 10.53
CA SER A 305 -26.99 9.71 10.24
C SER A 305 -26.86 8.33 10.90
N LYS A 306 -27.97 7.71 11.28
CA LYS A 306 -27.99 6.33 11.83
C LYS A 306 -27.46 5.27 10.83
N ARG A 307 -27.31 5.61 9.57
CA ARG A 307 -26.76 4.73 8.52
C ARG A 307 -25.24 4.77 8.46
N MET A 308 -24.62 5.85 8.95
CA MET A 308 -23.16 5.97 8.93
C MET A 308 -22.53 4.90 9.83
N ILE A 309 -21.40 4.39 9.38
CA ILE A 309 -20.51 3.55 10.16
C ILE A 309 -19.28 4.40 10.44
N LEU A 310 -19.06 4.70 11.72
CA LEU A 310 -17.98 5.57 12.17
C LEU A 310 -16.81 4.78 12.78
N ASP A 311 -17.12 3.57 13.29
CA ASP A 311 -16.13 2.71 13.91
C ASP A 311 -16.26 1.26 13.39
N ALA A 312 -15.13 0.61 13.18
CA ALA A 312 -15.10 -0.78 12.74
C ALA A 312 -15.66 -1.75 13.79
N THR A 313 -15.69 -1.35 15.08
CA THR A 313 -16.30 -2.14 16.15
C THR A 313 -17.79 -2.34 15.94
N GLU A 314 -18.47 -1.43 15.25
CA GLU A 314 -19.88 -1.60 14.87
C GLU A 314 -20.09 -2.81 13.94
N ILE A 315 -19.08 -3.19 13.17
CA ILE A 315 -19.09 -4.36 12.30
C ILE A 315 -18.68 -5.60 13.10
N THR A 316 -17.53 -5.52 13.80
CA THR A 316 -16.97 -6.68 14.51
C THR A 316 -17.88 -7.19 15.63
N THR A 317 -18.60 -6.32 16.32
CA THR A 317 -19.60 -6.72 17.33
C THR A 317 -20.71 -7.59 16.71
N VAL A 318 -21.24 -7.21 15.55
CA VAL A 318 -22.25 -8.01 14.85
C VAL A 318 -21.71 -9.37 14.42
N LEU A 319 -20.43 -9.42 14.01
CA LEU A 319 -19.77 -10.67 13.64
C LEU A 319 -19.55 -11.56 14.88
N ASP A 320 -19.09 -10.99 15.99
CA ASP A 320 -18.89 -11.70 17.26
C ASP A 320 -20.21 -12.31 17.78
N ASP A 321 -21.32 -11.60 17.63
CA ASP A 321 -22.68 -12.12 18.01
C ASP A 321 -23.12 -13.24 17.06
N ALA A 322 -22.76 -13.21 15.79
CA ALA A 322 -23.17 -14.19 14.80
C ALA A 322 -22.35 -15.49 14.84
N ILE A 323 -21.05 -15.42 15.11
CA ILE A 323 -20.12 -16.56 15.08
C ILE A 323 -20.59 -17.76 15.92
N PRO A 324 -21.10 -17.60 17.16
CA PRO A 324 -21.53 -18.73 18.00
C PRO A 324 -22.75 -19.48 17.48
N ILE A 325 -23.63 -18.82 16.71
CA ILE A 325 -24.96 -19.32 16.36
C ILE A 325 -25.07 -19.89 14.93
N VAL A 326 -23.97 -19.88 14.16
CA VAL A 326 -23.93 -20.36 12.77
C VAL A 326 -23.17 -21.67 12.66
N ASP A 327 -23.31 -22.36 11.51
CA ASP A 327 -22.52 -23.56 11.24
C ASP A 327 -21.01 -23.27 11.12
N ASP A 328 -20.19 -24.32 11.21
CA ASP A 328 -18.73 -24.22 11.20
C ASP A 328 -18.16 -23.56 9.95
N SER A 329 -18.79 -23.74 8.80
CA SER A 329 -18.30 -23.16 7.54
C SER A 329 -18.49 -21.65 7.54
N LEU A 330 -19.68 -21.19 7.93
CA LEU A 330 -19.97 -19.76 8.01
C LEU A 330 -19.20 -19.12 9.18
N ALA A 331 -19.09 -19.80 10.34
CA ALA A 331 -18.30 -19.31 11.46
C ALA A 331 -16.84 -19.05 11.07
N ALA A 332 -16.20 -19.98 10.35
CA ALA A 332 -14.82 -19.77 9.87
C ALA A 332 -14.72 -18.57 8.90
N ALA A 333 -15.69 -18.44 7.99
CA ALA A 333 -15.71 -17.30 7.07
C ALA A 333 -15.90 -15.96 7.82
N LEU A 334 -16.75 -15.93 8.86
CA LEU A 334 -16.99 -14.74 9.69
C LEU A 334 -15.76 -14.38 10.55
N ILE A 335 -15.04 -15.37 11.11
CA ILE A 335 -13.79 -15.13 11.85
C ILE A 335 -12.72 -14.54 10.93
N ALA A 336 -12.54 -15.11 9.72
CA ALA A 336 -11.63 -14.56 8.73
C ALA A 336 -12.01 -13.13 8.32
N PHE A 337 -13.30 -12.87 8.15
CA PHE A 337 -13.82 -11.54 7.83
C PHE A 337 -13.65 -10.56 8.98
N ARG A 338 -13.86 -10.98 10.22
CA ARG A 338 -13.59 -10.17 11.42
C ARG A 338 -12.12 -9.75 11.48
N ALA A 339 -11.19 -10.67 11.24
CA ALA A 339 -9.76 -10.37 11.19
C ALA A 339 -9.42 -9.34 10.10
N GLU A 340 -10.08 -9.43 8.93
CA GLU A 340 -9.94 -8.42 7.86
C GLU A 340 -10.45 -7.04 8.34
N VAL A 341 -11.62 -6.97 8.96
CA VAL A 341 -12.17 -5.72 9.49
C VAL A 341 -11.26 -5.13 10.58
N GLU A 342 -10.73 -5.95 11.49
CA GLU A 342 -9.79 -5.51 12.53
C GLU A 342 -8.48 -4.97 11.94
N SER A 343 -7.98 -5.53 10.84
CA SER A 343 -6.76 -5.08 10.17
C SER A 343 -6.95 -3.79 9.38
N LEU A 344 -7.97 -3.73 8.51
CA LEU A 344 -8.18 -2.65 7.55
C LEU A 344 -9.05 -1.52 8.09
N GLN A 345 -9.87 -1.78 9.11
CA GLN A 345 -10.81 -0.82 9.68
C GLN A 345 -11.81 -0.32 8.62
N LEU A 346 -12.05 0.98 8.52
CA LEU A 346 -12.97 1.60 7.56
C LEU A 346 -12.27 2.11 6.28
N GLY A 347 -11.07 1.65 5.97
CA GLY A 347 -10.35 2.05 4.78
C GLY A 347 -9.61 0.89 4.14
N THR A 348 -9.08 1.08 2.96
CA THR A 348 -8.32 0.07 2.21
C THR A 348 -6.96 -0.23 2.83
N ALA A 349 -6.46 0.72 3.62
CA ALA A 349 -5.23 0.63 4.42
C ALA A 349 -5.27 1.64 5.57
N ARG A 350 -4.35 1.51 6.52
CA ARG A 350 -4.03 2.58 7.47
C ARG A 350 -3.26 3.66 6.75
N ILE A 351 -3.61 4.92 6.97
CA ILE A 351 -2.92 6.05 6.38
C ILE A 351 -1.88 6.62 7.33
N HIS A 352 -0.73 6.98 6.78
CA HIS A 352 0.25 7.81 7.45
C HIS A 352 0.10 9.25 6.94
N LEU A 353 -0.64 10.06 7.68
CA LEU A 353 -0.76 11.47 7.40
C LEU A 353 0.52 12.18 7.85
N ARG A 354 1.19 12.86 6.90
CA ARG A 354 2.34 13.71 7.18
C ARG A 354 1.95 15.15 6.96
N VAL A 355 2.11 15.97 7.98
CA VAL A 355 1.76 17.38 7.97
C VAL A 355 2.99 18.20 8.37
N ASN A 356 3.22 19.29 7.66
CA ASN A 356 4.33 20.18 7.98
C ASN A 356 4.19 20.79 9.38
N ALA A 357 5.23 20.67 10.19
CA ALA A 357 5.23 21.14 11.57
C ALA A 357 4.96 22.67 11.68
N ALA A 358 5.33 23.46 10.67
CA ALA A 358 5.05 24.88 10.65
C ALA A 358 3.55 25.15 10.46
N GLN A 359 2.86 24.39 9.62
CA GLN A 359 1.41 24.49 9.43
C GLN A 359 0.67 24.13 10.72
N VAL A 360 1.06 23.04 11.39
CA VAL A 360 0.49 22.66 12.69
C VAL A 360 0.66 23.75 13.73
N ARG A 361 1.86 24.36 13.83
CA ARG A 361 2.11 25.48 14.75
C ARG A 361 1.25 26.70 14.42
N THR A 362 1.09 27.01 13.13
CA THR A 362 0.27 28.15 12.70
C THR A 362 -1.19 27.96 13.09
N VAL A 363 -1.74 26.76 12.89
CA VAL A 363 -3.12 26.44 13.28
C VAL A 363 -3.27 26.52 14.80
N ILE A 364 -2.39 25.88 15.57
CA ILE A 364 -2.45 25.91 17.04
C ILE A 364 -2.35 27.35 17.57
N ASN A 365 -1.41 28.14 17.04
CA ASN A 365 -1.25 29.54 17.48
C ASN A 365 -2.48 30.39 17.16
N ARG A 366 -3.12 30.15 16.01
CA ARG A 366 -4.33 30.85 15.59
C ARG A 366 -5.54 30.50 16.46
N ASP A 367 -5.78 29.21 16.67
CA ASP A 367 -6.97 28.74 17.40
C ASP A 367 -6.90 29.00 18.90
N LEU A 368 -5.70 29.02 19.47
CA LEU A 368 -5.50 29.35 20.89
C LEU A 368 -5.38 30.85 21.15
N GLY A 369 -5.44 31.70 20.11
CA GLY A 369 -5.25 33.14 20.24
C GLY A 369 -3.88 33.52 20.82
N LEU A 370 -2.90 32.62 20.73
CA LEU A 370 -1.57 32.83 21.26
C LEU A 370 -0.79 33.75 20.34
N GLU A 371 -0.59 34.97 20.75
CA GLU A 371 0.42 35.85 20.17
C GLU A 371 1.83 35.25 20.42
N THR A 372 2.84 35.79 19.73
CA THR A 372 4.20 35.22 19.64
C THR A 372 4.94 35.05 20.98
N GLU A 373 4.45 35.62 22.05
CA GLU A 373 5.03 35.54 23.40
C GLU A 373 4.65 34.27 24.17
N ASP A 374 3.56 33.58 23.79
CA ASP A 374 3.07 32.36 24.45
C ASP A 374 3.58 31.03 23.81
N ARG A 375 4.73 31.09 23.12
CA ARG A 375 5.35 29.89 22.51
C ARG A 375 5.60 28.74 23.50
N GLU A 376 5.80 29.05 24.76
CA GLU A 376 6.03 28.10 25.85
C GLU A 376 4.74 27.34 26.20
N LEU A 377 3.61 28.01 26.28
CA LEU A 377 2.30 27.41 26.50
C LEU A 377 1.87 26.48 25.34
N GLY A 378 2.12 26.90 24.10
CA GLY A 378 1.90 26.06 22.93
C GLY A 378 2.77 24.79 22.94
N ARG A 379 4.03 24.86 23.37
CA ARG A 379 4.93 23.71 23.58
C ARG A 379 4.43 22.78 24.68
N LEU A 380 3.94 23.29 25.78
CA LEU A 380 3.38 22.54 26.89
C LEU A 380 2.08 21.85 26.50
N ALA A 381 1.20 22.53 25.76
CA ALA A 381 -0.03 21.92 25.21
C ALA A 381 0.26 20.80 24.23
N LEU A 382 1.22 20.97 23.30
CA LEU A 382 1.69 19.93 22.38
C LEU A 382 2.34 18.76 23.13
N ALA A 383 3.12 19.02 24.19
CA ALA A 383 3.72 17.98 25.01
C ALA A 383 2.66 17.18 25.77
N GLN A 384 1.63 17.85 26.31
CA GLN A 384 0.51 17.21 27.00
C GLN A 384 -0.37 16.40 26.05
N LEU A 385 -0.67 16.91 24.84
CA LEU A 385 -1.39 16.17 23.80
C LEU A 385 -0.59 14.96 23.34
N SER A 386 0.71 15.11 23.14
CA SER A 386 1.63 14.02 22.78
C SER A 386 1.72 12.98 23.91
N GLN A 387 1.71 13.39 25.16
CA GLN A 387 1.72 12.49 26.32
C GLN A 387 0.38 11.76 26.46
N LYS A 388 -0.76 12.43 26.27
CA LYS A 388 -2.09 11.81 26.24
C LYS A 388 -2.21 10.84 25.08
N ALA A 389 -1.71 11.18 23.88
CA ALA A 389 -1.71 10.29 22.73
C ALA A 389 -0.87 9.02 22.94
N ARG A 390 0.21 9.09 23.74
CA ARG A 390 1.01 7.93 24.11
C ARG A 390 0.38 7.06 25.21
N GLN A 391 -0.47 7.64 26.04
CA GLN A 391 -1.14 6.96 27.16
C GLN A 391 -2.52 6.41 26.79
N SER A 392 -3.15 6.96 25.75
CA SER A 392 -4.42 6.46 25.23
C SER A 392 -4.17 5.28 24.29
N LYS A 393 -5.03 4.27 24.36
CA LYS A 393 -5.22 3.29 23.26
C LYS A 393 -5.33 4.08 21.95
N PRO A 394 -4.89 3.53 20.80
CA PRO A 394 -4.79 4.28 19.55
C PRO A 394 -6.03 5.16 19.36
N VAL A 395 -5.84 6.45 19.49
CA VAL A 395 -6.90 7.44 19.28
C VAL A 395 -7.19 7.36 17.79
N GLN A 396 -8.38 6.98 17.45
CA GLN A 396 -8.90 7.29 16.12
C GLN A 396 -8.99 8.82 16.08
N VAL A 397 -8.00 9.44 15.46
CA VAL A 397 -8.05 10.87 15.21
C VAL A 397 -9.14 11.06 14.18
N ASN A 398 -10.26 11.62 14.62
CA ASN A 398 -11.30 12.03 13.69
C ASN A 398 -10.71 13.12 12.81
N PHE A 399 -10.73 12.95 11.50
CA PHE A 399 -10.17 13.92 10.55
C PHE A 399 -10.81 15.32 10.71
N ALA A 400 -12.07 15.38 11.16
CA ALA A 400 -12.76 16.62 11.49
C ALA A 400 -12.05 17.40 12.61
N ASP A 401 -11.48 16.72 13.61
CA ASP A 401 -10.80 17.35 14.75
C ASP A 401 -9.42 17.95 14.39
N LEU A 402 -8.87 17.62 13.21
CA LEU A 402 -7.60 18.14 12.72
C LEU A 402 -7.76 19.38 11.81
N PHE A 403 -8.97 19.63 11.29
CA PHE A 403 -9.22 20.68 10.30
C PHE A 403 -10.29 21.71 10.73
N LEU A 404 -10.91 21.54 11.91
CA LEU A 404 -11.70 22.56 12.59
C LEU A 404 -10.83 23.34 13.55
#